data_f753fa3d9ff0eeddadd721f6a1834277
#
_entry.id   f753fa3d9ff0eeddadd721f6a1834277
#
_cell.length_a   1.000
_cell.length_b   1.000
_cell.length_c   1.000
_cell.angle_alpha   90.00
_cell.angle_beta   90.00
_cell.angle_gamma   90.00
#
_symmetry.space_group_name_H-M   'P 1'
#
loop_
_entity.id
_entity.type
_entity.pdbx_description
1 polymer ?
#
loop_
_entity_poly.entity_id
_entity_poly.type
_entity_poly.pdbx_seq_one_letter_code
_entity_poly.pdbx_strand_id
1 'polypeptide(L)'
;MPGHATPATRAPTHLGVVERVLSGTPRPLPGRGSSSLGRTEVDAIDVGALGVAGDDFGDRTHHGGSEKALHQYPAEHLLRWREALPDQAARFLAGAFGENLSSRGLDEHGLCIGDTLRIGSATLQVSQGRQPCWKLGAHFGRDDLASLAQASGRLGWYLRTLEPGRIRAADAIELLARPNPGWSVARVHRAVFERQHTASDLLTLAELPGLSPRWRALFARRLLPEHEEDTTARLTGPP
;
A
#
# COMPACT_ATOMS: atom_id res chain seq x y z
N MET A 1 -16.34 18.06 41.16
CA MET A 1 -16.17 18.01 39.72
C MET A 1 -14.80 17.46 39.47
N PRO A 2 -14.59 16.18 39.03
CA PRO A 2 -13.30 15.70 38.65
C PRO A 2 -12.94 16.26 37.28
N GLY A 3 -11.84 17.01 37.20
CA GLY A 3 -11.32 17.55 35.95
C GLY A 3 -10.93 16.43 34.97
N HIS A 4 -11.45 16.51 33.75
CA HIS A 4 -11.02 15.70 32.65
C HIS A 4 -9.58 16.10 32.31
N ALA A 5 -8.62 15.28 32.70
CA ALA A 5 -7.25 15.40 32.21
C ALA A 5 -7.27 15.11 30.70
N THR A 6 -7.02 16.12 29.89
CA THR A 6 -6.76 15.96 28.46
C THR A 6 -5.54 15.03 28.31
N PRO A 7 -5.61 13.92 27.54
CA PRO A 7 -4.45 13.05 27.36
C PRO A 7 -3.33 13.88 26.73
N ALA A 8 -2.17 13.86 27.34
CA ALA A 8 -0.96 14.51 26.84
C ALA A 8 -0.70 14.02 25.41
N THR A 9 -0.76 14.89 24.43
CA THR A 9 -0.47 14.58 23.04
C THR A 9 1.02 14.23 22.96
N ARG A 10 1.33 12.95 22.81
CA ARG A 10 2.70 12.48 22.60
C ARG A 10 3.27 13.15 21.35
N ALA A 11 4.49 13.67 21.44
CA ALA A 11 5.15 14.26 20.28
C ALA A 11 5.20 13.24 19.10
N PRO A 12 4.99 13.69 17.87
CA PRO A 12 5.05 12.82 16.70
C PRO A 12 6.39 12.09 16.62
N THR A 13 6.36 10.82 16.22
CA THR A 13 7.59 10.02 16.03
C THR A 13 7.97 10.07 14.56
N HIS A 14 9.17 10.55 14.24
CA HIS A 14 9.70 10.52 12.88
C HIS A 14 9.96 9.07 12.45
N LEU A 15 9.40 8.66 11.31
CA LEU A 15 9.57 7.31 10.76
C LEU A 15 10.45 7.28 9.52
N GLY A 16 10.47 8.34 8.74
CA GLY A 16 11.17 8.39 7.46
C GLY A 16 10.81 9.64 6.67
N VAL A 17 11.13 9.64 5.39
CA VAL A 17 10.97 10.80 4.51
C VAL A 17 10.38 10.37 3.16
N VAL A 18 9.58 11.24 2.56
CA VAL A 18 9.14 11.11 1.17
C VAL A 18 10.35 11.40 0.27
N GLU A 19 10.80 10.40 -0.48
CA GLU A 19 11.90 10.60 -1.42
C GLU A 19 11.40 11.23 -2.71
N ARG A 20 10.26 10.74 -3.23
CA ARG A 20 9.63 11.27 -4.45
C ARG A 20 8.12 11.22 -4.34
N VAL A 21 7.46 12.16 -4.97
CA VAL A 21 6.01 12.17 -5.20
C VAL A 21 5.72 11.92 -6.67
N LEU A 22 4.70 11.10 -6.94
CA LEU A 22 4.43 10.60 -8.28
C LEU A 22 2.93 10.64 -8.57
N SER A 23 2.61 11.02 -9.80
CA SER A 23 1.24 11.05 -10.33
C SER A 23 1.23 10.60 -11.78
N GLY A 24 0.07 10.28 -12.30
CA GLY A 24 -0.07 9.93 -13.70
C GLY A 24 -1.44 9.40 -14.06
N THR A 25 -1.70 9.44 -15.37
CA THR A 25 -2.89 8.84 -15.98
C THR A 25 -2.61 7.41 -16.42
N PRO A 26 -3.64 6.55 -16.52
CA PRO A 26 -3.50 5.20 -17.01
C PRO A 26 -2.89 5.18 -18.42
N ARG A 27 -1.95 4.26 -18.65
CA ARG A 27 -1.35 3.99 -19.95
C ARG A 27 -1.90 2.69 -20.52
N PRO A 28 -2.10 2.59 -21.86
CA PRO A 28 -2.54 1.35 -22.48
C PRO A 28 -1.57 0.20 -22.21
N LEU A 29 -2.12 -0.97 -21.88
CA LEU A 29 -1.42 -2.26 -21.93
C LEU A 29 -1.88 -2.97 -23.20
N PRO A 30 -1.01 -3.21 -24.18
CA PRO A 30 -1.40 -3.78 -25.48
C PRO A 30 -2.20 -5.08 -25.29
N GLY A 31 -3.41 -5.14 -25.85
CA GLY A 31 -4.32 -6.29 -25.76
C GLY A 31 -4.92 -6.57 -24.37
N ARG A 32 -4.63 -5.76 -23.33
CA ARG A 32 -4.98 -6.06 -21.93
C ARG A 32 -5.55 -4.87 -21.14
N GLY A 33 -6.10 -3.86 -21.81
CA GLY A 33 -6.70 -2.68 -21.17
C GLY A 33 -5.68 -1.62 -20.77
N SER A 34 -5.78 -1.05 -19.58
CA SER A 34 -4.91 0.04 -19.13
C SER A 34 -4.37 -0.19 -17.70
N SER A 35 -3.26 0.51 -17.36
CA SER A 35 -2.61 0.44 -16.07
C SER A 35 -2.10 1.80 -15.61
N SER A 36 -2.13 2.05 -14.31
CA SER A 36 -1.51 3.21 -13.66
C SER A 36 -0.08 2.93 -13.17
N LEU A 37 0.54 1.84 -13.62
CA LEU A 37 1.96 1.57 -13.38
C LEU A 37 2.83 2.52 -14.20
N GLY A 38 4.03 2.82 -13.71
CA GLY A 38 4.95 3.73 -14.40
C GLY A 38 4.54 5.20 -14.26
N ARG A 39 4.11 5.61 -13.05
CA ARG A 39 3.85 7.01 -12.72
C ARG A 39 5.10 7.85 -12.88
N THR A 40 4.92 9.14 -13.13
CA THR A 40 6.01 10.10 -13.30
C THR A 40 6.14 11.00 -12.08
N GLU A 41 7.36 11.44 -11.82
CA GLU A 41 7.66 12.37 -10.74
C GLU A 41 7.03 13.74 -11.00
N VAL A 42 6.51 14.35 -9.94
CA VAL A 42 5.93 15.69 -9.91
C VAL A 42 6.45 16.44 -8.68
N ASP A 43 6.37 17.77 -8.68
CA ASP A 43 6.87 18.59 -7.57
C ASP A 43 6.05 18.43 -6.29
N ALA A 44 4.75 18.20 -6.43
CA ALA A 44 3.82 18.02 -5.33
C ALA A 44 2.55 17.30 -5.77
N ILE A 45 1.85 16.71 -4.82
CA ILE A 45 0.50 16.15 -5.00
C ILE A 45 -0.47 16.79 -4.00
N ASP A 46 -1.66 17.10 -4.45
CA ASP A 46 -2.79 17.48 -3.60
C ASP A 46 -3.65 16.23 -3.37
N VAL A 47 -3.80 15.86 -2.10
CA VAL A 47 -4.43 14.61 -1.68
C VAL A 47 -5.83 14.90 -1.14
N GLY A 48 -6.83 14.28 -1.76
CA GLY A 48 -8.23 14.31 -1.32
C GLY A 48 -8.71 12.96 -0.80
N ALA A 49 -9.98 12.88 -0.43
CA ALA A 49 -10.58 11.67 0.15
C ALA A 49 -10.51 10.43 -0.77
N LEU A 50 -10.50 10.63 -2.07
CA LEU A 50 -10.49 9.54 -3.06
C LEU A 50 -9.12 9.32 -3.73
N GLY A 51 -8.11 10.10 -3.38
CA GLY A 51 -6.76 10.01 -3.93
C GLY A 51 -6.16 11.35 -4.34
N VAL A 52 -5.17 11.29 -5.22
CA VAL A 52 -4.43 12.44 -5.72
C VAL A 52 -5.24 13.17 -6.77
N ALA A 53 -5.34 14.49 -6.65
CA ALA A 53 -6.00 15.34 -7.64
C ALA A 53 -5.31 15.20 -9.02
N GLY A 54 -6.10 14.96 -10.05
CA GLY A 54 -5.59 14.77 -11.42
C GLY A 54 -5.00 13.38 -11.71
N ASP A 55 -4.96 12.50 -10.71
CA ASP A 55 -4.55 11.10 -10.88
C ASP A 55 -5.74 10.26 -11.34
N ASP A 56 -5.48 9.22 -12.14
CA ASP A 56 -6.54 8.29 -12.54
C ASP A 56 -6.04 6.84 -12.44
N PHE A 57 -7.02 5.92 -12.43
CA PHE A 57 -6.79 4.48 -12.28
C PHE A 57 -7.34 3.77 -13.51
N GLY A 58 -6.54 2.92 -14.13
CA GLY A 58 -6.95 2.14 -15.30
C GLY A 58 -8.02 1.08 -15.00
N ASP A 59 -8.38 0.90 -13.76
CA ASP A 59 -9.39 -0.06 -13.30
C ASP A 59 -9.92 0.42 -11.94
N ARG A 60 -11.02 1.16 -11.98
CA ARG A 60 -11.64 1.75 -10.79
C ARG A 60 -12.37 0.72 -9.90
N THR A 61 -12.62 -0.48 -10.41
CA THR A 61 -13.25 -1.55 -9.62
C THR A 61 -12.29 -2.15 -8.60
N HIS A 62 -11.00 -2.24 -8.96
CA HIS A 62 -9.99 -2.88 -8.14
C HIS A 62 -8.94 -1.91 -7.56
N HIS A 63 -8.81 -0.72 -8.16
CA HIS A 63 -7.82 0.30 -7.78
C HIS A 63 -8.49 1.62 -7.44
N GLY A 64 -7.87 2.40 -6.52
CA GLY A 64 -8.42 3.65 -6.04
C GLY A 64 -9.54 3.50 -5.00
N GLY A 65 -10.26 4.60 -4.76
CA GLY A 65 -11.29 4.73 -3.73
C GLY A 65 -10.70 5.09 -2.36
N SER A 66 -11.59 5.40 -1.40
CA SER A 66 -11.20 5.94 -0.08
C SER A 66 -10.18 5.07 0.67
N GLU A 67 -10.24 3.75 0.54
CA GLU A 67 -9.32 2.83 1.21
C GLU A 67 -7.93 2.74 0.54
N LYS A 68 -7.81 3.21 -0.68
CA LYS A 68 -6.61 3.15 -1.52
C LYS A 68 -6.34 4.52 -2.16
N ALA A 69 -6.51 5.58 -1.38
CA ALA A 69 -6.31 6.95 -1.84
C ALA A 69 -4.87 7.18 -2.34
N LEU A 70 -3.88 6.57 -1.67
CA LEU A 70 -2.47 6.63 -2.03
C LEU A 70 -1.83 5.24 -1.92
N HIS A 71 -0.92 4.94 -2.84
CA HIS A 71 0.02 3.84 -2.73
C HIS A 71 1.38 4.37 -2.32
N GLN A 72 1.93 3.86 -1.21
CA GLN A 72 3.29 4.18 -0.73
C GLN A 72 4.19 2.94 -0.89
N TYR A 73 5.43 3.17 -1.32
CA TYR A 73 6.40 2.12 -1.62
C TYR A 73 7.80 2.50 -1.12
N PRO A 74 8.50 1.61 -0.38
CA PRO A 74 9.87 1.84 0.06
C PRO A 74 10.85 1.93 -1.12
N ALA A 75 11.61 3.01 -1.21
CA ALA A 75 12.62 3.20 -2.25
C ALA A 75 13.73 2.13 -2.18
N GLU A 76 14.01 1.62 -0.98
CA GLU A 76 14.98 0.55 -0.73
C GLU A 76 14.60 -0.75 -1.47
N HIS A 77 13.32 -1.00 -1.69
CA HIS A 77 12.87 -2.16 -2.45
C HIS A 77 13.25 -2.08 -3.93
N LEU A 78 13.31 -0.87 -4.50
CA LEU A 78 13.74 -0.69 -5.88
C LEU A 78 15.20 -1.13 -6.07
N LEU A 79 16.06 -0.82 -5.10
CA LEU A 79 17.46 -1.27 -5.12
C LEU A 79 17.55 -2.80 -5.05
N ARG A 80 16.80 -3.41 -4.11
CA ARG A 80 16.74 -4.87 -3.98
C ARG A 80 16.19 -5.58 -5.22
N TRP A 81 15.27 -4.93 -5.95
CA TRP A 81 14.78 -5.46 -7.23
C TRP A 81 15.83 -5.39 -8.33
N ARG A 82 16.61 -4.31 -8.41
CA ARG A 82 17.73 -4.17 -9.36
C ARG A 82 18.79 -5.25 -9.15
N GLU A 83 19.08 -5.57 -7.88
CA GLU A 83 19.99 -6.66 -7.53
C GLU A 83 19.44 -8.04 -7.88
N ALA A 84 18.16 -8.28 -7.58
CA ALA A 84 17.50 -9.57 -7.82
C ALA A 84 17.24 -9.84 -9.32
N LEU A 85 17.04 -8.81 -10.12
CA LEU A 85 16.68 -8.86 -11.52
C LEU A 85 17.56 -7.91 -12.36
N PRO A 86 18.87 -8.18 -12.47
CA PRO A 86 19.83 -7.27 -13.09
C PRO A 86 19.52 -6.97 -14.56
N ASP A 87 18.97 -7.92 -15.30
CA ASP A 87 18.55 -7.75 -16.71
C ASP A 87 17.44 -6.71 -16.88
N GLN A 88 16.69 -6.41 -15.81
CA GLN A 88 15.62 -5.43 -15.80
C GLN A 88 15.90 -4.25 -14.86
N ALA A 89 17.13 -4.14 -14.33
CA ALA A 89 17.48 -3.15 -13.33
C ALA A 89 17.07 -1.71 -13.71
N ALA A 90 17.23 -1.33 -14.97
CA ALA A 90 16.86 -0.01 -15.47
C ALA A 90 15.36 0.31 -15.40
N ARG A 91 14.49 -0.69 -15.20
CA ARG A 91 13.03 -0.53 -15.12
C ARG A 91 12.53 -0.32 -13.70
N PHE A 92 13.32 -0.67 -12.69
CA PHE A 92 12.96 -0.49 -11.28
C PHE A 92 13.28 0.94 -10.83
N LEU A 93 12.47 1.87 -11.28
CA LEU A 93 12.51 3.29 -10.94
C LEU A 93 11.29 3.64 -10.08
N ALA A 94 11.35 4.78 -9.39
CA ALA A 94 10.18 5.31 -8.68
C ALA A 94 9.00 5.44 -9.65
N GLY A 95 7.81 5.04 -9.21
CA GLY A 95 6.59 4.94 -10.02
C GLY A 95 6.37 3.59 -10.71
N ALA A 96 7.39 2.73 -10.78
CA ALA A 96 7.31 1.45 -11.49
C ALA A 96 6.26 0.50 -10.91
N PHE A 97 6.01 0.56 -9.60
CA PHE A 97 4.98 -0.21 -8.92
C PHE A 97 3.63 0.53 -8.84
N GLY A 98 3.51 1.69 -9.49
CA GLY A 98 2.31 2.52 -9.47
C GLY A 98 2.08 3.24 -8.15
N GLU A 99 3.14 3.45 -7.38
CA GLU A 99 3.10 4.23 -6.15
C GLU A 99 2.97 5.72 -6.41
N ASN A 100 2.29 6.41 -5.49
CA ASN A 100 2.23 7.86 -5.42
C ASN A 100 3.34 8.45 -4.56
N LEU A 101 3.79 7.68 -3.56
CA LEU A 101 4.86 8.06 -2.64
C LEU A 101 5.95 7.00 -2.68
N SER A 102 7.14 7.36 -3.15
CA SER A 102 8.37 6.63 -2.89
C SER A 102 8.97 7.18 -1.61
N SER A 103 9.21 6.33 -0.61
CA SER A 103 9.66 6.75 0.72
C SER A 103 10.91 6.02 1.15
N ARG A 104 11.66 6.61 2.10
CA ARG A 104 12.88 6.04 2.65
C ARG A 104 12.83 6.01 4.17
N GLY A 105 13.47 4.98 4.76
CA GLY A 105 13.61 4.80 6.21
C GLY A 105 12.51 4.00 6.87
N LEU A 106 11.51 3.52 6.11
CA LEU A 106 10.41 2.69 6.62
C LEU A 106 10.00 1.64 5.59
N ASP A 107 9.54 0.50 6.09
CA ASP A 107 9.05 -0.62 5.29
C ASP A 107 7.81 -1.27 5.93
N GLU A 108 7.38 -2.39 5.38
CA GLU A 108 6.21 -3.15 5.83
C GLU A 108 6.35 -3.69 7.25
N HIS A 109 7.58 -3.82 7.80
CA HIS A 109 7.82 -4.26 9.18
C HIS A 109 7.69 -3.10 10.17
N GLY A 110 8.05 -1.89 9.76
CA GLY A 110 8.03 -0.69 10.60
C GLY A 110 6.66 -0.02 10.75
N LEU A 111 5.71 -0.31 9.83
CA LEU A 111 4.35 0.25 9.87
C LEU A 111 3.31 -0.79 10.26
N CYS A 112 2.29 -0.34 10.99
CA CYS A 112 1.15 -1.16 11.40
C CYS A 112 -0.15 -0.70 10.74
N ILE A 113 -1.08 -1.63 10.57
CA ILE A 113 -2.45 -1.32 10.12
C ILE A 113 -3.09 -0.34 11.11
N GLY A 114 -3.71 0.71 10.57
CA GLY A 114 -4.33 1.77 11.34
C GLY A 114 -3.37 2.84 11.85
N ASP A 115 -2.04 2.72 11.60
CA ASP A 115 -1.11 3.81 11.90
C ASP A 115 -1.60 5.09 11.23
N THR A 116 -1.73 6.15 12.02
CA THR A 116 -2.07 7.48 11.53
C THR A 116 -0.80 8.29 11.35
N LEU A 117 -0.61 8.80 10.15
CA LEU A 117 0.60 9.47 9.71
C LEU A 117 0.30 10.92 9.34
N ARG A 118 1.19 11.84 9.67
CA ARG A 118 1.27 13.16 9.05
C ARG A 118 2.37 13.15 8.00
N ILE A 119 2.01 13.55 6.78
CA ILE A 119 2.95 13.69 5.65
C ILE A 119 2.64 15.01 4.96
N GLY A 120 3.58 15.96 5.00
CA GLY A 120 3.31 17.34 4.59
C GLY A 120 2.16 17.93 5.42
N SER A 121 1.12 18.44 4.75
CA SER A 121 -0.10 18.93 5.44
C SER A 121 -1.24 17.91 5.49
N ALA A 122 -1.07 16.70 4.93
CA ALA A 122 -2.09 15.66 4.94
C ALA A 122 -2.00 14.78 6.18
N THR A 123 -3.17 14.34 6.70
CA THR A 123 -3.28 13.27 7.70
C THR A 123 -3.82 12.01 7.03
N LEU A 124 -3.03 10.94 7.09
CA LEU A 124 -3.27 9.68 6.38
C LEU A 124 -3.30 8.50 7.34
N GLN A 125 -3.95 7.40 6.94
CA GLN A 125 -3.99 6.19 7.75
C GLN A 125 -3.66 4.95 6.91
N VAL A 126 -2.81 4.07 7.44
CA VAL A 126 -2.50 2.77 6.82
C VAL A 126 -3.75 1.89 6.83
N SER A 127 -4.30 1.62 5.65
CA SER A 127 -5.57 0.91 5.46
C SER A 127 -5.38 -0.57 5.18
N GLN A 128 -4.37 -0.92 4.38
CA GLN A 128 -4.05 -2.29 3.99
C GLN A 128 -2.70 -2.36 3.28
N GLY A 129 -2.14 -3.56 3.17
CA GLY A 129 -1.03 -3.82 2.28
C GLY A 129 -1.47 -3.88 0.81
N ARG A 130 -0.51 -3.81 -0.11
CA ARG A 130 -0.81 -3.97 -1.54
C ARG A 130 -0.88 -5.45 -1.93
N GLN A 131 -1.86 -5.80 -2.75
CA GLN A 131 -1.92 -7.09 -3.45
C GLN A 131 -1.39 -6.89 -4.87
N PRO A 132 -0.32 -7.59 -5.28
CA PRO A 132 0.18 -7.51 -6.64
C PRO A 132 -0.81 -8.20 -7.59
N CYS A 133 -0.86 -7.74 -8.84
CA CYS A 133 -1.68 -8.35 -9.87
C CYS A 133 -0.89 -8.53 -11.17
N TRP A 134 -1.41 -9.31 -12.09
CA TRP A 134 -0.83 -9.65 -13.39
C TRP A 134 -0.38 -8.41 -14.21
N LYS A 135 -1.02 -7.25 -14.00
CA LYS A 135 -0.64 -6.00 -14.68
C LYS A 135 0.83 -5.62 -14.38
N LEU A 136 1.37 -6.03 -13.21
CA LEU A 136 2.77 -5.82 -12.89
C LEU A 136 3.67 -6.60 -13.86
N GLY A 137 3.35 -7.87 -14.09
CA GLY A 137 4.05 -8.70 -15.09
C GLY A 137 3.95 -8.11 -16.49
N ALA A 138 2.76 -7.73 -16.91
CA ALA A 138 2.54 -7.11 -18.22
C ALA A 138 3.30 -5.78 -18.38
N HIS A 139 3.36 -4.96 -17.33
CA HIS A 139 4.11 -3.70 -17.34
C HIS A 139 5.63 -3.95 -17.51
N PHE A 140 6.18 -4.94 -16.84
CA PHE A 140 7.61 -5.25 -16.89
C PHE A 140 7.98 -6.21 -18.04
N GLY A 141 7.01 -6.81 -18.74
CA GLY A 141 7.27 -7.86 -19.75
C GLY A 141 7.80 -9.15 -19.10
N ARG A 142 7.35 -9.45 -17.87
CA ARG A 142 7.77 -10.60 -17.07
C ARG A 142 6.58 -11.16 -16.29
N ASP A 143 5.97 -12.22 -16.79
CA ASP A 143 4.70 -12.74 -16.28
C ASP A 143 4.75 -13.23 -14.82
N ASP A 144 5.91 -13.71 -14.35
CA ASP A 144 6.09 -14.17 -12.96
C ASP A 144 6.30 -13.05 -11.93
N LEU A 145 6.46 -11.77 -12.38
CA LEU A 145 6.82 -10.67 -11.47
C LEU A 145 5.78 -10.43 -10.37
N ALA A 146 4.48 -10.63 -10.66
CA ALA A 146 3.44 -10.50 -9.63
C ALA A 146 3.61 -11.55 -8.51
N SER A 147 3.93 -12.78 -8.88
CA SER A 147 4.20 -13.88 -7.95
C SER A 147 5.49 -13.66 -7.15
N LEU A 148 6.57 -13.22 -7.83
CA LEU A 148 7.83 -12.86 -7.17
C LEU A 148 7.65 -11.70 -6.18
N ALA A 149 6.89 -10.67 -6.56
CA ALA A 149 6.59 -9.56 -5.67
C ALA A 149 5.82 -10.03 -4.43
N GLN A 150 4.80 -10.90 -4.62
CA GLN A 150 4.05 -11.47 -3.51
C GLN A 150 4.95 -12.30 -2.58
N ALA A 151 5.76 -13.19 -3.12
CA ALA A 151 6.67 -14.03 -2.34
C ALA A 151 7.74 -13.22 -1.59
N SER A 152 8.20 -12.11 -2.15
CA SER A 152 9.22 -11.26 -1.53
C SER A 152 8.67 -10.40 -0.38
N GLY A 153 7.36 -10.19 -0.30
CA GLY A 153 6.72 -9.24 0.63
C GLY A 153 6.99 -7.76 0.33
N ARG A 154 7.76 -7.43 -0.72
CA ARG A 154 8.11 -6.06 -1.12
C ARG A 154 7.00 -5.44 -1.96
N LEU A 155 5.94 -5.01 -1.31
CA LEU A 155 4.67 -4.65 -1.96
C LEU A 155 4.24 -3.20 -1.69
N GLY A 156 4.72 -2.61 -0.57
CA GLY A 156 4.20 -1.37 -0.07
C GLY A 156 2.79 -1.51 0.52
N TRP A 157 2.16 -0.39 0.75
CA TRP A 157 0.84 -0.33 1.40
C TRP A 157 0.00 0.81 0.84
N TYR A 158 -1.29 0.72 1.11
CA TYR A 158 -2.24 1.78 0.81
C TYR A 158 -2.55 2.62 2.03
N LEU A 159 -2.81 3.89 1.77
CA LEU A 159 -3.22 4.90 2.73
C LEU A 159 -4.61 5.42 2.36
N ARG A 160 -5.48 5.56 3.36
CA ARG A 160 -6.68 6.38 3.25
C ARG A 160 -6.40 7.79 3.76
N THR A 161 -7.13 8.76 3.24
CA THR A 161 -7.02 10.15 3.68
C THR A 161 -7.99 10.41 4.82
N LEU A 162 -7.47 10.85 5.95
CA LEU A 162 -8.27 11.35 7.09
C LEU A 162 -8.50 12.84 6.96
N GLU A 163 -7.43 13.60 6.64
CA GLU A 163 -7.50 15.03 6.37
C GLU A 163 -6.76 15.31 5.06
N PRO A 164 -7.43 15.98 4.09
CA PRO A 164 -6.81 16.39 2.85
C PRO A 164 -5.59 17.31 3.08
N GLY A 165 -4.66 17.27 2.14
CA GLY A 165 -3.48 18.12 2.23
C GLY A 165 -2.55 17.98 1.04
N ARG A 166 -1.41 18.65 1.12
CA ARG A 166 -0.38 18.68 0.09
C ARG A 166 0.89 17.99 0.55
N ILE A 167 1.45 17.17 -0.32
CA ILE A 167 2.68 16.40 -0.06
C ILE A 167 3.71 16.72 -1.13
N ARG A 168 4.98 16.84 -0.70
CA ARG A 168 6.15 17.07 -1.56
C ARG A 168 7.28 16.11 -1.23
N ALA A 169 8.24 16.00 -2.11
CA ALA A 169 9.52 15.36 -1.79
C ALA A 169 10.18 16.09 -0.59
N ALA A 170 10.92 15.33 0.20
CA ALA A 170 11.54 15.73 1.47
C ALA A 170 10.58 15.98 2.65
N ASP A 171 9.25 15.84 2.47
CA ASP A 171 8.34 15.90 3.61
C ASP A 171 8.62 14.74 4.58
N ALA A 172 8.65 15.06 5.88
CA ALA A 172 8.79 14.07 6.94
C ALA A 172 7.54 13.17 7.00
N ILE A 173 7.75 11.90 7.32
CA ILE A 173 6.70 10.95 7.64
C ILE A 173 6.67 10.79 9.15
N GLU A 174 5.63 11.27 9.79
CA GLU A 174 5.50 11.32 11.23
C GLU A 174 4.34 10.44 11.72
N LEU A 175 4.60 9.56 12.67
CA LEU A 175 3.59 8.75 13.32
C LEU A 175 2.86 9.58 14.39
N LEU A 176 1.56 9.75 14.23
CA LEU A 176 0.69 10.42 15.18
C LEU A 176 0.02 9.45 16.15
N ALA A 177 -0.40 8.27 15.66
CA ALA A 177 -1.04 7.23 16.45
C ALA A 177 -0.77 5.84 15.90
N ARG A 178 -0.66 4.84 16.80
CA ARG A 178 -0.50 3.42 16.48
C ARG A 178 -1.49 2.58 17.28
N PRO A 179 -2.71 2.37 16.77
CA PRO A 179 -3.74 1.62 17.50
C PRO A 179 -3.46 0.11 17.56
N ASN A 180 -2.74 -0.45 16.59
CA ASN A 180 -2.53 -1.89 16.43
C ASN A 180 -1.04 -2.27 16.38
N PRO A 181 -0.24 -2.09 17.45
CA PRO A 181 1.22 -2.25 17.41
C PRO A 181 1.69 -3.68 17.08
N GLY A 182 0.83 -4.68 17.26
CA GLY A 182 1.13 -6.08 16.92
C GLY A 182 0.83 -6.46 15.46
N TRP A 183 0.21 -5.58 14.65
CA TRP A 183 -0.26 -5.88 13.31
C TRP A 183 0.47 -5.07 12.25
N SER A 184 1.78 -5.34 12.11
CA SER A 184 2.55 -4.73 11.01
C SER A 184 2.00 -5.13 9.64
N VAL A 185 2.20 -4.28 8.65
CA VAL A 185 1.82 -4.56 7.25
C VAL A 185 2.42 -5.90 6.79
N ALA A 186 3.69 -6.17 7.13
CA ALA A 186 4.36 -7.43 6.83
C ALA A 186 3.67 -8.64 7.48
N ARG A 187 3.25 -8.54 8.76
CA ARG A 187 2.51 -9.62 9.42
C ARG A 187 1.18 -9.88 8.73
N VAL A 188 0.45 -8.83 8.37
CA VAL A 188 -0.83 -8.96 7.67
C VAL A 188 -0.62 -9.49 6.25
N HIS A 189 0.45 -9.11 5.53
CA HIS A 189 0.81 -9.72 4.25
C HIS A 189 1.01 -11.23 4.36
N ARG A 190 1.77 -11.71 5.37
CA ARG A 190 1.94 -13.15 5.60
C ARG A 190 0.61 -13.85 5.88
N ALA A 191 -0.26 -13.24 6.68
CA ALA A 191 -1.60 -13.79 6.91
C ALA A 191 -2.43 -13.89 5.63
N VAL A 192 -2.31 -12.92 4.72
CA VAL A 192 -3.05 -12.93 3.44
C VAL A 192 -2.47 -13.93 2.45
N PHE A 193 -1.15 -13.89 2.21
CA PHE A 193 -0.53 -14.58 1.07
C PHE A 193 0.02 -15.96 1.41
N GLU A 194 0.56 -16.14 2.62
CA GLU A 194 1.20 -17.37 3.05
C GLU A 194 0.29 -18.19 3.98
N ARG A 195 -0.88 -17.66 4.32
CA ARG A 195 -1.83 -18.23 5.28
C ARG A 195 -1.19 -18.52 6.64
N GLN A 196 -0.14 -17.77 7.01
CA GLN A 196 0.50 -17.86 8.31
C GLN A 196 -0.31 -17.07 9.34
N HIS A 197 -1.29 -17.74 9.92
CA HIS A 197 -2.21 -17.21 10.93
C HIS A 197 -2.82 -18.34 11.76
N THR A 198 -3.20 -18.02 12.98
CA THR A 198 -4.04 -18.85 13.83
C THR A 198 -5.53 -18.51 13.62
N ALA A 199 -6.45 -19.34 14.16
CA ALA A 199 -7.87 -18.98 14.18
C ALA A 199 -8.13 -17.69 14.98
N SER A 200 -7.38 -17.47 16.07
CA SER A 200 -7.44 -16.23 16.85
C SER A 200 -6.98 -15.01 16.06
N ASP A 201 -5.93 -15.17 15.21
CA ASP A 201 -5.49 -14.10 14.32
C ASP A 201 -6.58 -13.74 13.31
N LEU A 202 -7.28 -14.74 12.73
CA LEU A 202 -8.37 -14.49 11.79
C LEU A 202 -9.53 -13.72 12.43
N LEU A 203 -9.94 -14.11 13.66
CA LEU A 203 -10.95 -13.38 14.42
C LEU A 203 -10.54 -11.93 14.65
N THR A 204 -9.31 -11.71 15.08
CA THR A 204 -8.77 -10.37 15.30
C THR A 204 -8.73 -9.56 14.00
N LEU A 205 -8.24 -10.13 12.91
CA LEU A 205 -8.11 -9.45 11.62
C LEU A 205 -9.47 -9.14 10.98
N ALA A 206 -10.48 -9.97 11.20
CA ALA A 206 -11.83 -9.72 10.71
C ALA A 206 -12.47 -8.45 11.32
N GLU A 207 -12.03 -8.08 12.53
CA GLU A 207 -12.56 -6.91 13.26
C GLU A 207 -11.52 -5.80 13.46
N LEU A 208 -10.29 -5.95 12.90
CA LEU A 208 -9.16 -5.07 13.20
C LEU A 208 -9.47 -3.61 12.84
N PRO A 209 -9.47 -2.67 13.79
CA PRO A 209 -9.69 -1.26 13.52
C PRO A 209 -8.64 -0.70 12.55
N GLY A 210 -9.09 0.07 11.57
CA GLY A 210 -8.20 0.64 10.55
C GLY A 210 -7.92 -0.28 9.37
N LEU A 211 -8.11 -1.60 9.48
CA LEU A 211 -8.01 -2.50 8.32
C LEU A 211 -9.17 -2.26 7.35
N SER A 212 -8.88 -2.26 6.05
CA SER A 212 -9.90 -2.02 5.02
C SER A 212 -11.06 -3.03 5.10
N PRO A 213 -12.31 -2.63 4.80
CA PRO A 213 -13.46 -3.52 4.84
C PRO A 213 -13.28 -4.79 3.98
N ARG A 214 -12.63 -4.64 2.82
CA ARG A 214 -12.35 -5.77 1.92
C ARG A 214 -11.45 -6.83 2.58
N TRP A 215 -10.41 -6.42 3.29
CA TRP A 215 -9.51 -7.36 3.95
C TRP A 215 -10.13 -7.94 5.22
N ARG A 216 -10.89 -7.16 5.98
CA ARG A 216 -11.69 -7.69 7.10
C ARG A 216 -12.66 -8.78 6.62
N ALA A 217 -13.41 -8.52 5.54
CA ALA A 217 -14.32 -9.51 4.94
C ALA A 217 -13.57 -10.75 4.40
N LEU A 218 -12.34 -10.60 3.90
CA LEU A 218 -11.51 -11.75 3.51
C LEU A 218 -11.22 -12.65 4.71
N PHE A 219 -10.74 -12.08 5.82
CA PHE A 219 -10.44 -12.85 7.02
C PHE A 219 -11.68 -13.45 7.67
N ALA A 220 -12.82 -12.75 7.67
CA ALA A 220 -14.09 -13.29 8.13
C ALA A 220 -14.53 -14.52 7.31
N ARG A 221 -14.38 -14.47 5.97
CA ARG A 221 -14.67 -15.64 5.12
C ARG A 221 -13.76 -16.83 5.39
N ARG A 222 -12.49 -16.60 5.72
CA ARG A 222 -11.53 -17.68 6.05
C ARG A 222 -11.86 -18.43 7.35
N LEU A 223 -12.75 -17.90 8.18
CA LEU A 223 -13.31 -18.61 9.34
C LEU A 223 -14.37 -19.64 8.95
N LEU A 224 -14.89 -19.59 7.73
CA LEU A 224 -15.88 -20.54 7.23
C LEU A 224 -15.20 -21.82 6.71
N PRO A 225 -15.70 -23.02 7.06
CA PRO A 225 -15.05 -24.29 6.73
C PRO A 225 -14.85 -24.55 5.23
N GLU A 226 -15.74 -24.03 4.39
CA GLU A 226 -15.79 -24.30 2.94
C GLU A 226 -15.20 -23.15 2.10
N HIS A 227 -14.43 -22.25 2.71
CA HIS A 227 -13.90 -21.10 1.97
C HIS A 227 -12.65 -21.46 1.17
N GLU A 228 -12.80 -21.50 -0.15
CA GLU A 228 -11.69 -21.58 -1.10
C GLU A 228 -11.40 -20.21 -1.74
N GLU A 229 -10.12 -19.89 -1.92
CA GLU A 229 -9.67 -18.69 -2.60
C GLU A 229 -8.90 -19.07 -3.86
N ASP A 230 -9.42 -18.69 -5.02
CA ASP A 230 -8.66 -18.69 -6.26
C ASP A 230 -7.97 -17.35 -6.47
N THR A 231 -6.65 -17.38 -6.47
CA THR A 231 -5.80 -16.21 -6.73
C THR A 231 -5.20 -16.22 -8.13
N THR A 232 -5.48 -17.23 -8.96
CA THR A 232 -4.87 -17.44 -10.27
C THR A 232 -5.13 -16.25 -11.19
N ALA A 233 -6.38 -15.88 -11.40
CA ALA A 233 -6.73 -14.75 -12.27
C ALA A 233 -6.08 -13.42 -11.83
N ARG A 234 -5.85 -13.23 -10.53
CA ARG A 234 -5.16 -12.04 -10.01
C ARG A 234 -3.68 -12.03 -10.38
N LEU A 235 -3.00 -13.18 -10.32
CA LEU A 235 -1.55 -13.27 -10.53
C LEU A 235 -1.17 -13.44 -12.01
N THR A 236 -1.96 -14.19 -12.77
CA THR A 236 -1.66 -14.55 -14.17
C THR A 236 -2.47 -13.76 -15.19
N GLY A 237 -3.54 -13.06 -14.76
CA GLY A 237 -4.46 -12.36 -15.64
C GLY A 237 -5.66 -13.22 -16.07
N PRO A 238 -6.63 -12.58 -16.76
CA PRO A 238 -7.74 -13.34 -17.35
C PRO A 238 -7.19 -14.26 -18.46
N PRO A 239 -7.84 -15.41 -18.68
CA PRO A 239 -7.51 -16.35 -19.74
C PRO A 239 -7.66 -15.71 -21.14
#